data_12ab0740ec021cb119ca896025335855
#
_entry.id   12ab0740ec021cb119ca896025335855
#
_cell.length_a   1.000
_cell.length_b   1.000
_cell.length_c   1.000
_cell.angle_alpha   90.00
_cell.angle_beta   90.00
_cell.angle_gamma   90.00
#
_symmetry.space_group_name_H-M   'P 1'
#
loop_
_entity.id
_entity.type
_entity.pdbx_description
1 polymer ?
#
loop_
_entity_poly.entity_id
_entity_poly.type
_entity_poly.pdbx_seq_one_letter_code
_entity_poly.pdbx_strand_id
1 'polypeptide(L)'
;IFEREDAPGGTANGGPGIVMFLADCSNPAITLQPCKPFLAMDGTGTYGVQFRDVFVPDELILAEPAGPFVKKIRAGFILLQAGMALGLIKDCIQIMDEVEAPLGHVNRYLPQQPFQFRELHAEFEKETMALARDPYNSDDSYWRRVIALRLRAGDACVAASHAAMLHCGARGYLKSHRAQRRLREAYFVAIVTPATKQLRKMLAGDEH
;
A
#
# COMPACT_ATOMS: atom_id res chain seq x y z
N ILE A 1 1.26 -7.15 -15.92
CA ILE A 1 0.10 -8.02 -16.25
C ILE A 1 -0.54 -7.43 -17.49
N PHE A 2 -0.75 -8.23 -18.53
CA PHE A 2 -1.34 -7.82 -19.80
C PHE A 2 -2.51 -8.74 -20.13
N GLU A 3 -3.49 -8.20 -20.84
CA GLU A 3 -4.61 -8.94 -21.40
C GLU A 3 -4.18 -9.48 -22.76
N ARG A 4 -4.52 -10.75 -23.04
CA ARG A 4 -4.25 -11.41 -24.32
C ARG A 4 -5.56 -11.60 -25.05
N GLU A 5 -5.67 -11.02 -26.24
CA GLU A 5 -6.91 -11.05 -27.02
C GLU A 5 -7.27 -12.45 -27.57
N ASP A 6 -6.26 -13.32 -27.76
CA ASP A 6 -6.39 -14.61 -28.47
C ASP A 6 -6.07 -15.84 -27.60
N ALA A 7 -6.07 -15.71 -26.25
CA ALA A 7 -5.75 -16.84 -25.38
C ALA A 7 -6.80 -17.97 -25.50
N PRO A 8 -6.40 -19.22 -25.82
CA PRO A 8 -7.29 -20.36 -25.71
C PRO A 8 -7.61 -20.60 -24.23
N GLY A 9 -8.85 -20.40 -23.85
CA GLY A 9 -9.33 -20.53 -22.47
C GLY A 9 -9.67 -19.20 -21.80
N GLY A 10 -10.17 -18.24 -22.56
CA GLY A 10 -10.87 -17.08 -22.01
C GLY A 10 -11.78 -17.54 -20.89
N THR A 11 -11.76 -16.83 -19.73
CA THR A 11 -12.52 -17.17 -18.53
C THR A 11 -13.92 -17.62 -18.91
N ALA A 12 -14.54 -18.51 -18.16
CA ALA A 12 -15.93 -18.98 -18.39
C ALA A 12 -16.95 -17.84 -18.60
N ASN A 13 -16.53 -16.60 -18.38
CA ASN A 13 -17.27 -15.36 -18.59
C ASN A 13 -16.77 -14.53 -19.80
N GLY A 14 -15.96 -15.09 -20.72
CA GLY A 14 -15.56 -14.43 -21.97
C GLY A 14 -14.59 -13.25 -21.84
N GLY A 15 -13.91 -13.10 -20.71
CA GLY A 15 -12.86 -12.07 -20.53
C GLY A 15 -11.52 -12.47 -21.17
N PRO A 16 -10.67 -11.50 -21.57
CA PRO A 16 -9.35 -11.76 -22.13
C PRO A 16 -8.45 -12.52 -21.13
N GLY A 17 -7.62 -13.43 -21.63
CA GLY A 17 -6.63 -14.12 -20.82
C GLY A 17 -5.61 -13.13 -20.25
N ILE A 18 -5.27 -13.26 -18.98
CA ILE A 18 -4.26 -12.42 -18.33
C ILE A 18 -2.96 -13.22 -18.24
N VAL A 19 -1.87 -12.64 -18.71
CA VAL A 19 -0.52 -13.19 -18.59
C VAL A 19 0.33 -12.35 -17.64
N MET A 20 1.17 -13.00 -16.84
CA MET A 20 2.14 -12.35 -15.96
C MET A 20 3.55 -12.78 -16.35
N PHE A 21 4.42 -11.82 -16.61
CA PHE A 21 5.78 -12.08 -17.06
C PHE A 21 6.79 -11.07 -16.46
N LEU A 22 8.07 -11.42 -16.58
CA LEU A 22 9.19 -10.53 -16.31
C LEU A 22 9.59 -9.82 -17.60
N ALA A 23 9.88 -8.52 -17.50
CA ALA A 23 10.38 -7.73 -18.62
C ALA A 23 11.72 -7.11 -18.24
N ASP A 24 12.73 -7.29 -19.09
CA ASP A 24 14.01 -6.61 -18.97
C ASP A 24 13.87 -5.18 -19.51
N CYS A 25 13.91 -4.19 -18.62
CA CYS A 25 13.81 -2.78 -19.00
C CYS A 25 15.01 -2.25 -19.80
N SER A 26 16.06 -3.04 -19.98
CA SER A 26 17.16 -2.71 -20.91
C SER A 26 16.82 -3.02 -22.38
N ASN A 27 15.72 -3.74 -22.62
CA ASN A 27 15.24 -4.04 -23.96
C ASN A 27 14.86 -2.73 -24.70
N PRO A 28 15.43 -2.46 -25.90
CA PRO A 28 15.18 -1.23 -26.65
C PRO A 28 13.71 -1.04 -27.10
N ALA A 29 12.93 -2.12 -27.10
CA ALA A 29 11.48 -2.10 -27.36
C ALA A 29 10.65 -1.66 -26.13
N ILE A 30 11.30 -1.45 -24.98
CA ILE A 30 10.68 -0.94 -23.74
C ILE A 30 11.16 0.47 -23.48
N THR A 31 10.23 1.42 -23.39
CA THR A 31 10.56 2.81 -23.09
C THR A 31 10.04 3.16 -21.70
N LEU A 32 10.96 3.67 -20.86
CA LEU A 32 10.62 4.20 -19.53
C LEU A 32 10.45 5.71 -19.61
N GLN A 33 9.27 6.21 -19.27
CA GLN A 33 8.96 7.64 -19.24
C GLN A 33 8.82 8.10 -17.78
N PRO A 34 9.62 9.08 -17.32
CA PRO A 34 9.46 9.64 -15.98
C PRO A 34 8.03 10.16 -15.78
N CYS A 35 7.43 9.79 -14.67
CA CYS A 35 6.14 10.35 -14.27
C CYS A 35 6.29 11.83 -13.87
N LYS A 36 5.17 12.57 -13.90
CA LYS A 36 5.10 13.90 -13.33
C LYS A 36 5.41 13.84 -11.83
N PRO A 37 5.95 14.92 -11.21
CA PRO A 37 6.19 14.95 -9.78
C PRO A 37 4.94 14.58 -8.98
N PHE A 38 5.10 13.69 -8.03
CA PHE A 38 4.04 13.30 -7.10
C PHE A 38 4.05 14.21 -5.85
N LEU A 39 3.02 14.11 -5.04
CA LEU A 39 2.94 14.79 -3.76
C LEU A 39 4.03 14.29 -2.78
N ALA A 40 4.41 13.01 -2.89
CA ALA A 40 5.45 12.35 -2.12
C ALA A 40 6.00 11.15 -2.90
N MET A 41 7.03 10.48 -2.38
CA MET A 41 7.60 9.24 -2.93
C MET A 41 8.39 9.44 -4.24
N ASP A 42 8.91 10.64 -4.51
CA ASP A 42 9.70 10.92 -5.71
C ASP A 42 10.95 10.00 -5.82
N GLY A 43 11.50 9.58 -4.68
CA GLY A 43 12.65 8.66 -4.62
C GLY A 43 12.34 7.20 -5.01
N THR A 44 11.08 6.85 -5.28
CA THR A 44 10.70 5.46 -5.63
C THR A 44 10.95 5.09 -7.08
N GLY A 45 11.33 6.05 -7.94
CA GLY A 45 11.63 5.77 -9.34
C GLY A 45 10.41 5.24 -10.11
N THR A 46 9.26 5.89 -9.99
CA THR A 46 8.05 5.51 -10.71
C THR A 46 8.08 6.01 -12.15
N TYR A 47 7.84 5.11 -13.09
CA TYR A 47 7.87 5.39 -14.53
C TYR A 47 6.59 4.91 -15.21
N GLY A 48 6.17 5.61 -16.26
CA GLY A 48 5.30 5.06 -17.29
C GLY A 48 6.12 4.09 -18.14
N VAL A 49 5.58 2.91 -18.41
CA VAL A 49 6.28 1.88 -19.21
C VAL A 49 5.51 1.69 -20.51
N GLN A 50 6.20 1.86 -21.63
CA GLN A 50 5.66 1.60 -22.97
C GLN A 50 6.34 0.36 -23.56
N PHE A 51 5.56 -0.58 -24.04
CA PHE A 51 6.00 -1.76 -24.76
C PHE A 51 5.65 -1.61 -26.24
N ARG A 52 6.58 -1.91 -27.14
CA ARG A 52 6.37 -1.90 -28.60
C ARG A 52 6.97 -3.16 -29.19
N ASP A 53 6.09 -4.08 -29.63
CA ASP A 53 6.49 -5.35 -30.25
C ASP A 53 7.55 -6.11 -29.43
N VAL A 54 7.34 -6.19 -28.12
CA VAL A 54 8.24 -6.86 -27.18
C VAL A 54 7.95 -8.35 -27.22
N PHE A 55 8.92 -9.15 -27.69
CA PHE A 55 8.85 -10.60 -27.55
C PHE A 55 9.25 -10.97 -26.11
N VAL A 56 8.43 -11.80 -25.45
CA VAL A 56 8.69 -12.36 -24.14
C VAL A 56 8.89 -13.86 -24.29
N PRO A 57 10.09 -14.39 -24.08
CA PRO A 57 10.34 -15.83 -24.15
C PRO A 57 9.67 -16.57 -22.98
N ASP A 58 9.38 -17.85 -23.19
CA ASP A 58 8.60 -18.67 -22.26
C ASP A 58 9.21 -18.74 -20.85
N GLU A 59 10.53 -18.72 -20.73
CA GLU A 59 11.25 -18.71 -19.45
C GLU A 59 11.01 -17.46 -18.60
N LEU A 60 10.53 -16.38 -19.19
CA LEU A 60 10.15 -15.14 -18.49
C LEU A 60 8.66 -15.07 -18.18
N ILE A 61 7.86 -16.03 -18.63
CA ILE A 61 6.43 -16.11 -18.29
C ILE A 61 6.30 -16.71 -16.88
N LEU A 62 5.75 -15.92 -15.96
CA LEU A 62 5.51 -16.33 -14.57
C LEU A 62 4.22 -17.16 -14.43
N ALA A 63 3.19 -16.79 -15.15
CA ALA A 63 1.92 -17.50 -15.15
C ALA A 63 1.04 -17.14 -16.35
N GLU A 64 0.43 -18.16 -16.95
CA GLU A 64 -0.59 -18.06 -17.99
C GLU A 64 -1.57 -19.25 -17.86
N PRO A 65 -2.84 -19.00 -17.48
CA PRO A 65 -3.42 -17.71 -17.07
C PRO A 65 -2.87 -17.22 -15.72
N ALA A 66 -2.73 -15.91 -15.56
CA ALA A 66 -2.15 -15.34 -14.35
C ALA A 66 -3.11 -15.31 -13.15
N GLY A 67 -4.43 -15.45 -13.36
CA GLY A 67 -5.43 -15.33 -12.30
C GLY A 67 -5.16 -16.21 -11.08
N PRO A 68 -4.95 -17.54 -11.23
CA PRO A 68 -4.65 -18.43 -10.10
C PRO A 68 -3.36 -18.05 -9.37
N PHE A 69 -2.32 -17.62 -10.09
CA PHE A 69 -1.06 -17.18 -9.49
C PHE A 69 -1.24 -15.89 -8.68
N VAL A 70 -1.95 -14.89 -9.25
CA VAL A 70 -2.27 -13.64 -8.55
C VAL A 70 -3.08 -13.93 -7.29
N LYS A 71 -4.10 -14.81 -7.36
CA LYS A 71 -4.88 -15.22 -6.20
C LYS A 71 -4.00 -15.82 -5.10
N LYS A 72 -2.99 -16.62 -5.47
CA LYS A 72 -2.05 -17.24 -4.53
C LYS A 72 -1.16 -16.23 -3.80
N ILE A 73 -0.68 -15.17 -4.48
CA ILE A 73 0.30 -14.24 -3.90
C ILE A 73 -0.31 -12.96 -3.32
N ARG A 74 -1.60 -12.65 -3.64
CA ARG A 74 -2.23 -11.37 -3.31
C ARG A 74 -2.21 -11.04 -1.82
N ALA A 75 -2.39 -12.02 -0.95
CA ALA A 75 -2.41 -11.79 0.49
C ALA A 75 -1.04 -11.35 1.02
N GLY A 76 0.03 -12.03 0.63
CA GLY A 76 1.41 -11.64 0.98
C GLY A 76 1.74 -10.23 0.48
N PHE A 77 1.34 -9.90 -0.74
CA PHE A 77 1.52 -8.56 -1.30
C PHE A 77 0.81 -7.47 -0.48
N ILE A 78 -0.43 -7.72 -0.03
CA ILE A 78 -1.19 -6.77 0.80
C ILE A 78 -0.58 -6.63 2.21
N LEU A 79 -0.05 -7.73 2.78
CA LEU A 79 0.64 -7.67 4.08
C LEU A 79 1.92 -6.81 4.03
N LEU A 80 2.67 -6.83 2.92
CA LEU A 80 3.79 -5.91 2.74
C LEU A 80 3.34 -4.44 2.77
N GLN A 81 2.18 -4.12 2.21
CA GLN A 81 1.61 -2.78 2.27
C GLN A 81 1.16 -2.38 3.68
N ALA A 82 0.68 -3.33 4.50
CA ALA A 82 0.40 -3.07 5.91
C ALA A 82 1.68 -2.65 6.65
N GLY A 83 2.83 -3.25 6.32
CA GLY A 83 4.14 -2.84 6.85
C GLY A 83 4.51 -1.38 6.59
N MET A 84 4.15 -0.83 5.42
CA MET A 84 4.34 0.60 5.15
C MET A 84 3.53 1.49 6.12
N ALA A 85 2.27 1.12 6.38
CA ALA A 85 1.42 1.84 7.33
C ALA A 85 2.01 1.79 8.75
N LEU A 86 2.46 0.61 9.20
CA LEU A 86 3.08 0.42 10.51
C LEU A 86 4.31 1.31 10.70
N GLY A 87 5.20 1.36 9.69
CA GLY A 87 6.39 2.21 9.74
C GLY A 87 6.05 3.70 9.88
N LEU A 88 5.05 4.18 9.16
CA LEU A 88 4.61 5.57 9.24
C LEU A 88 3.91 5.89 10.57
N ILE A 89 3.05 5.01 11.09
CA ILE A 89 2.42 5.17 12.41
C ILE A 89 3.50 5.28 13.49
N LYS A 90 4.49 4.38 13.47
CA LYS A 90 5.60 4.39 14.43
C LYS A 90 6.37 5.70 14.42
N ASP A 91 6.70 6.22 13.23
CA ASP A 91 7.42 7.49 13.12
C ASP A 91 6.55 8.69 13.54
N CYS A 92 5.24 8.67 13.25
CA CYS A 92 4.32 9.70 13.72
C CYS A 92 4.20 9.73 15.25
N ILE A 93 4.18 8.56 15.91
CA ILE A 93 4.24 8.46 17.38
C ILE A 93 5.52 9.12 17.90
N GLN A 94 6.68 8.80 17.30
CA GLN A 94 7.93 9.39 17.69
C GLN A 94 7.93 10.92 17.52
N ILE A 95 7.39 11.44 16.42
CA ILE A 95 7.24 12.89 16.20
C ILE A 95 6.42 13.55 17.30
N MET A 96 5.31 12.92 17.72
CA MET A 96 4.47 13.45 18.80
C MET A 96 5.21 13.43 20.16
N ASP A 97 5.98 12.38 20.45
CA ASP A 97 6.79 12.27 21.67
C ASP A 97 7.90 13.34 21.74
N GLU A 98 8.56 13.62 20.62
CA GLU A 98 9.64 14.61 20.53
C GLU A 98 9.16 16.03 20.88
N VAL A 99 7.88 16.32 20.69
CA VAL A 99 7.30 17.64 20.99
C VAL A 99 6.56 17.68 22.33
N GLU A 100 6.51 16.57 23.06
CA GLU A 100 5.78 16.50 24.34
C GLU A 100 6.36 17.45 25.38
N ALA A 101 7.70 17.50 25.54
CA ALA A 101 8.34 18.36 26.54
C ALA A 101 8.01 19.86 26.36
N PRO A 102 8.12 20.44 25.14
CA PRO A 102 7.80 21.85 24.93
C PRO A 102 6.30 22.15 24.77
N LEU A 103 5.50 21.22 24.27
CA LEU A 103 4.11 21.48 23.84
C LEU A 103 3.05 20.64 24.56
N GLY A 104 3.42 19.71 25.45
CA GLY A 104 2.48 18.84 26.14
C GLY A 104 1.40 19.58 26.91
N HIS A 105 1.72 20.78 27.47
CA HIS A 105 0.77 21.60 28.20
C HIS A 105 -0.44 22.05 27.35
N VAL A 106 -0.30 22.13 26.02
CA VAL A 106 -1.40 22.45 25.08
C VAL A 106 -1.83 21.19 24.30
N ASN A 107 -0.90 20.29 23.95
CA ASN A 107 -1.17 19.08 23.17
C ASN A 107 -2.15 18.11 23.90
N ARG A 108 -2.15 18.13 25.23
CA ARG A 108 -3.09 17.32 26.05
C ARG A 108 -4.58 17.57 25.73
N TYR A 109 -4.91 18.68 25.10
CA TYR A 109 -6.28 19.01 24.67
C TYR A 109 -6.62 18.50 23.28
N LEU A 110 -5.66 17.96 22.54
CA LEU A 110 -5.93 17.32 21.25
C LEU A 110 -6.67 15.98 21.47
N PRO A 111 -7.63 15.65 20.59
CA PRO A 111 -8.45 14.44 20.77
C PRO A 111 -7.67 13.15 20.57
N GLN A 112 -6.57 13.20 19.81
CA GLN A 112 -5.75 12.03 19.49
C GLN A 112 -4.38 12.17 20.14
N GLN A 113 -4.05 11.19 20.99
CA GLN A 113 -2.82 11.16 21.80
C GLN A 113 -1.88 10.03 21.34
N PRO A 114 -0.55 10.15 21.55
CA PRO A 114 0.43 9.15 21.12
C PRO A 114 0.13 7.73 21.63
N PHE A 115 -0.38 7.59 22.86
CA PHE A 115 -0.66 6.28 23.45
C PHE A 115 -1.71 5.48 22.67
N GLN A 116 -2.74 6.14 22.13
CA GLN A 116 -3.79 5.50 21.31
C GLN A 116 -3.20 4.87 20.04
N PHE A 117 -2.27 5.57 19.40
CA PHE A 117 -1.58 5.06 18.21
C PHE A 117 -0.57 3.95 18.56
N ARG A 118 0.03 3.95 19.77
CA ARG A 118 0.86 2.83 20.23
C ARG A 118 0.05 1.55 20.39
N GLU A 119 -1.14 1.64 20.96
CA GLU A 119 -2.06 0.50 21.10
C GLU A 119 -2.45 -0.05 19.73
N LEU A 120 -2.89 0.80 18.81
CA LEU A 120 -3.23 0.40 17.44
C LEU A 120 -2.03 -0.19 16.69
N HIS A 121 -0.85 0.41 16.82
CA HIS A 121 0.37 -0.11 16.20
C HIS A 121 0.68 -1.52 16.70
N ALA A 122 0.67 -1.73 18.00
CA ALA A 122 0.95 -3.04 18.59
C ALA A 122 -0.08 -4.10 18.16
N GLU A 123 -1.37 -3.74 18.10
CA GLU A 123 -2.44 -4.61 17.59
C GLU A 123 -2.18 -5.00 16.13
N PHE A 124 -1.94 -4.03 15.25
CA PHE A 124 -1.75 -4.28 13.83
C PHE A 124 -0.44 -5.03 13.54
N GLU A 125 0.63 -4.73 14.26
CA GLU A 125 1.90 -5.46 14.14
C GLU A 125 1.70 -6.94 14.50
N LYS A 126 1.07 -7.23 15.63
CA LYS A 126 0.74 -8.59 16.06
C LYS A 126 -0.12 -9.33 15.02
N GLU A 127 -1.17 -8.66 14.51
CA GLU A 127 -2.06 -9.26 13.50
C GLU A 127 -1.33 -9.48 12.17
N THR A 128 -0.52 -8.51 11.72
CA THR A 128 0.29 -8.63 10.50
C THR A 128 1.24 -9.82 10.59
N MET A 129 1.97 -9.95 11.69
CA MET A 129 2.90 -11.06 11.90
C MET A 129 2.19 -12.42 12.00
N ALA A 130 1.00 -12.46 12.59
CA ALA A 130 0.21 -13.69 12.66
C ALA A 130 -0.28 -14.13 11.25
N LEU A 131 -0.77 -13.21 10.45
CA LEU A 131 -1.21 -13.49 9.07
C LEU A 131 -0.02 -13.83 8.14
N ALA A 132 1.12 -13.19 8.33
CA ALA A 132 2.32 -13.42 7.51
C ALA A 132 2.95 -14.81 7.67
N ARG A 133 2.51 -15.60 8.65
CA ARG A 133 2.98 -17.00 8.80
C ARG A 133 2.49 -17.93 7.70
N ASP A 134 1.37 -17.60 7.07
CA ASP A 134 0.80 -18.34 5.95
C ASP A 134 0.32 -17.39 4.85
N PRO A 135 1.25 -16.68 4.15
CA PRO A 135 0.93 -15.63 3.19
C PRO A 135 0.27 -16.14 1.92
N TYR A 136 0.24 -17.46 1.71
CA TYR A 136 -0.36 -18.12 0.55
C TYR A 136 -1.69 -18.80 0.86
N ASN A 137 -2.24 -18.58 2.05
CA ASN A 137 -3.55 -19.10 2.43
C ASN A 137 -4.63 -18.61 1.45
N SER A 138 -5.41 -19.54 0.92
CA SER A 138 -6.43 -19.29 -0.08
C SER A 138 -7.84 -19.13 0.47
N ASP A 139 -8.03 -19.27 1.80
CA ASP A 139 -9.34 -19.18 2.44
C ASP A 139 -9.91 -17.75 2.34
N ASP A 140 -11.18 -17.64 2.00
CA ASP A 140 -11.85 -16.35 1.88
C ASP A 140 -11.92 -15.60 3.23
N SER A 141 -12.07 -16.31 4.33
CA SER A 141 -12.03 -15.72 5.68
C SER A 141 -10.67 -15.10 6.00
N TYR A 142 -9.58 -15.80 5.62
CA TYR A 142 -8.22 -15.28 5.74
C TYR A 142 -8.03 -14.03 4.87
N TRP A 143 -8.45 -14.09 3.60
CA TRP A 143 -8.38 -12.97 2.68
C TRP A 143 -9.12 -11.73 3.21
N ARG A 144 -10.36 -11.90 3.71
CA ARG A 144 -11.12 -10.81 4.34
C ARG A 144 -10.40 -10.19 5.54
N ARG A 145 -9.72 -10.99 6.37
CA ARG A 145 -8.91 -10.48 7.48
C ARG A 145 -7.72 -9.65 7.00
N VAL A 146 -7.01 -10.10 5.96
CA VAL A 146 -5.89 -9.36 5.36
C VAL A 146 -6.34 -8.00 4.83
N ILE A 147 -7.47 -7.95 4.10
CA ILE A 147 -8.05 -6.71 3.59
C ILE A 147 -8.48 -5.78 4.74
N ALA A 148 -9.15 -6.32 5.76
CA ALA A 148 -9.62 -5.55 6.91
C ALA A 148 -8.44 -4.94 7.68
N LEU A 149 -7.38 -5.71 7.93
CA LEU A 149 -6.14 -5.22 8.54
C LEU A 149 -5.52 -4.10 7.72
N ARG A 150 -5.37 -4.30 6.41
CA ARG A 150 -4.79 -3.31 5.51
C ARG A 150 -5.59 -2.00 5.50
N LEU A 151 -6.92 -2.08 5.50
CA LEU A 151 -7.81 -0.93 5.57
C LEU A 151 -7.63 -0.18 6.89
N ARG A 152 -7.74 -0.88 8.03
CA ARG A 152 -7.60 -0.29 9.37
C ARG A 152 -6.25 0.35 9.59
N ALA A 153 -5.17 -0.32 9.17
CA ALA A 153 -3.81 0.22 9.26
C ALA A 153 -3.62 1.46 8.38
N GLY A 154 -4.21 1.48 7.19
CA GLY A 154 -4.19 2.63 6.30
C GLY A 154 -4.95 3.84 6.86
N ASP A 155 -6.16 3.63 7.38
CA ASP A 155 -6.95 4.68 8.02
C ASP A 155 -6.23 5.23 9.27
N ALA A 156 -5.66 4.36 10.11
CA ALA A 156 -4.87 4.77 11.28
C ALA A 156 -3.58 5.51 10.91
N CYS A 157 -2.93 5.13 9.80
CA CYS A 157 -1.74 5.81 9.29
C CYS A 157 -2.04 7.27 8.92
N VAL A 158 -3.14 7.53 8.23
CA VAL A 158 -3.59 8.89 7.90
C VAL A 158 -3.94 9.66 9.17
N ALA A 159 -4.66 9.04 10.11
CA ALA A 159 -5.01 9.67 11.38
C ALA A 159 -3.77 10.02 12.22
N ALA A 160 -2.79 9.12 12.31
CA ALA A 160 -1.54 9.35 13.05
C ALA A 160 -0.72 10.49 12.44
N SER A 161 -0.66 10.56 11.10
CA SER A 161 0.07 11.62 10.41
C SER A 161 -0.59 12.99 10.58
N HIS A 162 -1.92 13.04 10.59
CA HIS A 162 -2.69 14.23 10.91
C HIS A 162 -2.46 14.66 12.37
N ALA A 163 -2.54 13.72 13.32
CA ALA A 163 -2.26 14.01 14.73
C ALA A 163 -0.84 14.56 14.93
N ALA A 164 0.16 13.95 14.31
CA ALA A 164 1.56 14.42 14.38
C ALA A 164 1.70 15.86 13.88
N MET A 165 1.00 16.24 12.81
CA MET A 165 0.97 17.63 12.34
C MET A 165 0.39 18.59 13.39
N LEU A 166 -0.74 18.23 14.03
CA LEU A 166 -1.37 19.05 15.05
C LEU A 166 -0.49 19.19 16.30
N HIS A 167 0.15 18.10 16.76
CA HIS A 167 1.06 18.10 17.89
C HIS A 167 2.29 19.00 17.66
N CYS A 168 2.80 19.05 16.42
CA CYS A 168 3.93 19.92 16.06
C CYS A 168 3.53 21.39 15.89
N GLY A 169 2.25 21.67 15.64
CA GLY A 169 1.74 23.02 15.37
C GLY A 169 2.44 23.67 14.16
N ALA A 170 2.68 24.98 14.22
CA ALA A 170 3.26 25.75 13.12
C ALA A 170 4.63 25.23 12.65
N ARG A 171 5.42 24.61 13.52
CA ARG A 171 6.72 23.99 13.14
C ARG A 171 6.53 22.82 12.18
N GLY A 172 5.48 22.00 12.38
CA GLY A 172 5.15 20.87 11.51
C GLY A 172 4.80 21.28 10.08
N TYR A 173 4.37 22.53 9.89
CA TYR A 173 3.96 23.08 8.60
C TYR A 173 5.13 23.56 7.72
N LEU A 174 6.34 23.59 8.24
CA LEU A 174 7.54 23.93 7.47
C LEU A 174 7.88 22.82 6.47
N LYS A 175 8.25 23.17 5.22
CA LYS A 175 8.62 22.19 4.18
C LYS A 175 9.78 21.25 4.59
N SER A 176 10.67 21.71 5.47
CA SER A 176 11.81 20.94 5.98
C SER A 176 11.41 19.99 7.12
N HIS A 177 10.22 20.15 7.73
CA HIS A 177 9.84 19.38 8.91
C HIS A 177 9.35 17.98 8.54
N ARG A 178 9.69 16.98 9.39
CA ARG A 178 9.35 15.57 9.15
C ARG A 178 7.84 15.30 9.13
N ALA A 179 7.05 15.97 9.97
CA ALA A 179 5.62 15.74 10.10
C ALA A 179 4.86 15.97 8.78
N GLN A 180 5.14 17.07 8.05
CA GLN A 180 4.48 17.32 6.76
C GLN A 180 4.86 16.28 5.69
N ARG A 181 6.07 15.72 5.75
CA ARG A 181 6.47 14.64 4.85
C ARG A 181 5.67 13.38 5.16
N ARG A 182 5.53 13.00 6.43
CA ARG A 182 4.74 11.84 6.84
C ARG A 182 3.27 11.98 6.47
N LEU A 183 2.71 13.18 6.60
CA LEU A 183 1.34 13.44 6.15
C LEU A 183 1.15 13.12 4.66
N ARG A 184 2.08 13.57 3.80
CA ARG A 184 2.02 13.29 2.37
C ARG A 184 2.24 11.81 2.04
N GLU A 185 3.18 11.16 2.70
CA GLU A 185 3.48 9.73 2.54
C GLU A 185 2.31 8.84 3.02
N ALA A 186 1.58 9.25 4.06
CA ALA A 186 0.41 8.52 4.55
C ALA A 186 -0.72 8.47 3.51
N TYR A 187 -0.90 9.52 2.72
CA TYR A 187 -1.85 9.49 1.61
C TYR A 187 -1.43 8.51 0.50
N PHE A 188 -0.14 8.30 0.27
CA PHE A 188 0.29 7.23 -0.63
C PHE A 188 -0.20 5.86 -0.13
N VAL A 189 -0.07 5.58 1.16
CA VAL A 189 -0.58 4.33 1.75
C VAL A 189 -2.09 4.19 1.54
N ALA A 190 -2.86 5.27 1.65
CA ALA A 190 -4.31 5.24 1.46
C ALA A 190 -4.76 5.03 0.00
N ILE A 191 -3.92 5.39 -0.98
CA ILE A 191 -4.27 5.38 -2.40
C ILE A 191 -3.55 4.31 -3.23
N VAL A 192 -2.45 3.72 -2.73
CA VAL A 192 -1.76 2.62 -3.44
C VAL A 192 -2.70 1.43 -3.60
N THR A 193 -2.64 0.79 -4.76
CA THR A 193 -3.57 -0.30 -5.13
C THR A 193 -3.35 -1.56 -4.30
N PRO A 194 -4.42 -2.14 -3.71
CA PRO A 194 -5.79 -1.63 -3.69
C PRO A 194 -5.97 -0.43 -2.76
N ALA A 195 -6.54 0.64 -3.30
CA ALA A 195 -6.79 1.86 -2.54
C ALA A 195 -7.89 1.67 -1.49
N THR A 196 -7.95 2.55 -0.48
CA THR A 196 -8.96 2.54 0.59
C THR A 196 -10.38 2.32 0.06
N LYS A 197 -10.78 3.00 -1.04
CA LYS A 197 -12.11 2.83 -1.65
C LYS A 197 -12.33 1.41 -2.20
N GLN A 198 -11.30 0.77 -2.75
CA GLN A 198 -11.38 -0.60 -3.25
C GLN A 198 -11.44 -1.61 -2.10
N LEU A 199 -10.62 -1.42 -1.07
CA LEU A 199 -10.66 -2.27 0.13
C LEU A 199 -12.05 -2.23 0.80
N ARG A 200 -12.67 -1.05 0.87
CA ARG A 200 -14.03 -0.91 1.40
C ARG A 200 -15.07 -1.63 0.52
N LYS A 201 -14.99 -1.51 -0.82
CA LYS A 201 -15.84 -2.25 -1.76
C LYS A 201 -15.69 -3.76 -1.57
N MET A 202 -14.46 -4.27 -1.52
CA MET A 202 -14.19 -5.70 -1.33
C MET A 202 -14.75 -6.24 0.00
N LEU A 203 -14.68 -5.45 1.08
CA LEU A 203 -15.25 -5.84 2.38
C LEU A 203 -16.79 -5.80 2.39
N ALA A 204 -17.39 -4.92 1.60
CA ALA A 204 -18.85 -4.85 1.45
C ALA A 204 -19.44 -6.06 0.69
N GLY A 205 -18.61 -6.84 0.01
CA GLY A 205 -19.06 -8.00 -0.76
C GLY A 205 -19.43 -7.68 -2.22
N ASP A 206 -19.21 -6.44 -2.67
CA ASP A 206 -19.48 -6.01 -4.06
C ASP A 206 -18.27 -6.33 -4.96
N GLU A 207 -17.81 -7.56 -4.92
CA GLU A 207 -16.79 -8.06 -5.86
C GLU A 207 -17.45 -8.40 -7.21
N HIS A 208 -17.67 -7.38 -8.05
CA HIS A 208 -18.05 -7.54 -9.47
C HIS A 208 -16.97 -6.93 -10.34
#